data_13589c8d4f2bfe92f256e47068677e2d
#
_entry.id   13589c8d4f2bfe92f256e47068677e2d
#
_cell.length_a   1.000
_cell.length_b   1.000
_cell.length_c   1.000
_cell.angle_alpha   90.00
_cell.angle_beta   90.00
_cell.angle_gamma   90.00
#
_symmetry.space_group_name_H-M   'P 1'
#
loop_
_entity.id
_entity.type
_entity.pdbx_description
1 polymer ?
#
loop_
_entity_poly.entity_id
_entity_poly.type
_entity_poly.pdbx_seq_one_letter_code
_entity_poly.pdbx_strand_id
1 'polypeptide(L)'
;DVAPSRGLGDVYKRQEYKGQFIGCQVMDGDIDVFLGVAGDNRELLKVASTFAQEDIEEFDEDAYDALCELINVMNGAYATKLGEADIEVTLHPPVFYKDTEVTADTGFYVVTFNIEDNVFKILMAADNKIQLSA
;
A
#
# COMPACT_ATOMS: atom_id res chain seq x y z
N ASP A 1 27.92 2.22 -0.01
CA ASP A 1 26.86 2.83 0.75
C ASP A 1 26.22 1.85 1.72
N VAL A 2 25.75 2.36 2.78
CA VAL A 2 25.14 1.57 3.84
C VAL A 2 23.65 1.48 3.62
N ALA A 3 23.12 0.29 3.68
CA ALA A 3 21.67 0.09 3.63
C ALA A 3 21.11 0.39 5.02
N PRO A 4 20.35 1.46 5.18
CA PRO A 4 19.78 1.77 6.48
C PRO A 4 18.72 0.75 6.86
N SER A 5 18.43 0.64 8.14
CA SER A 5 17.40 -0.26 8.63
C SER A 5 15.99 0.23 8.33
N ARG A 6 15.88 1.44 7.76
CA ARG A 6 14.61 2.01 7.36
C ARG A 6 14.79 2.82 6.08
N GLY A 7 13.68 3.05 5.41
CA GLY A 7 13.63 3.91 4.25
C GLY A 7 13.22 3.17 3.01
N LEU A 8 13.39 3.87 1.91
CA LEU A 8 13.02 3.39 0.60
C LEU A 8 14.06 2.42 0.07
N GLY A 9 13.62 1.21 -0.26
CA GLY A 9 14.46 0.24 -0.92
C GLY A 9 14.37 0.36 -2.43
N ASP A 10 14.24 -0.77 -3.11
CA ASP A 10 14.14 -0.80 -4.56
C ASP A 10 12.84 -0.18 -5.06
N VAL A 11 12.93 0.54 -6.17
CA VAL A 11 11.77 1.09 -6.87
C VAL A 11 11.83 0.58 -8.29
N TYR A 12 10.77 -0.07 -8.75
CA TYR A 12 10.72 -0.57 -10.13
C TYR A 12 9.29 -0.57 -10.66
N LYS A 13 9.17 -0.59 -11.97
CA LYS A 13 7.87 -0.58 -12.64
C LYS A 13 7.49 -1.99 -13.07
N ARG A 14 6.24 -2.35 -12.83
CA ARG A 14 5.70 -3.67 -13.17
C ARG A 14 4.34 -3.54 -13.82
N GLN A 15 3.97 -4.54 -14.61
CA GLN A 15 2.61 -4.64 -15.14
C GLN A 15 1.77 -5.63 -14.36
N GLU A 16 2.40 -6.44 -13.53
CA GLU A 16 1.68 -7.37 -12.66
C GLU A 16 2.42 -7.57 -11.34
N TYR A 17 1.69 -7.89 -10.31
CA TYR A 17 2.22 -8.22 -9.01
C TYR A 17 1.32 -9.24 -8.33
N LYS A 18 1.92 -10.27 -7.76
CA LYS A 18 1.20 -11.28 -6.97
C LYS A 18 1.60 -11.13 -5.51
N GLY A 19 0.60 -11.15 -4.62
CA GLY A 19 0.85 -11.05 -3.21
C GLY A 19 -0.07 -11.95 -2.42
N GLN A 20 0.36 -12.31 -1.22
CA GLN A 20 -0.47 -13.10 -0.32
C GLN A 20 -1.61 -12.27 0.23
N PHE A 21 -1.30 -11.04 0.64
CA PHE A 21 -2.29 -10.06 1.05
C PHE A 21 -1.99 -8.75 0.35
N ILE A 22 -3.01 -8.11 -0.13
CA ILE A 22 -2.89 -6.76 -0.70
C ILE A 22 -4.02 -5.94 -0.13
N GLY A 23 -3.65 -4.90 0.60
CA GLY A 23 -4.60 -3.88 1.03
C GLY A 23 -4.47 -2.70 0.10
N CYS A 24 -5.57 -2.20 -0.42
CA CYS A 24 -5.51 -1.11 -1.37
C CYS A 24 -6.60 -0.09 -1.16
N GLN A 25 -6.34 1.10 -1.65
CA GLN A 25 -7.28 2.19 -1.59
C GLN A 25 -7.22 2.95 -2.91
N VAL A 26 -8.39 3.28 -3.42
CA VAL A 26 -8.51 4.08 -4.63
C VAL A 26 -8.87 5.50 -4.23
N MET A 27 -8.26 6.45 -4.91
CA MET A 27 -8.63 7.86 -4.83
C MET A 27 -9.04 8.30 -6.22
N ASP A 28 -10.10 9.06 -6.35
CA ASP A 28 -10.50 9.61 -7.64
C ASP A 28 -10.97 11.06 -7.52
N GLY A 29 -11.04 11.72 -8.66
CA GLY A 29 -11.38 13.11 -8.75
C GLY A 29 -10.71 13.71 -9.97
N ASP A 30 -9.85 14.69 -9.76
CA ASP A 30 -9.08 15.28 -10.86
C ASP A 30 -8.14 14.27 -11.51
N ILE A 31 -7.65 13.31 -10.73
CA ILE A 31 -6.89 12.16 -11.24
C ILE A 31 -7.36 10.91 -10.50
N ASP A 32 -7.06 9.77 -11.09
CA ASP A 32 -7.32 8.47 -10.45
C ASP A 32 -6.00 7.94 -9.91
N VAL A 33 -5.98 7.56 -8.63
CA VAL A 33 -4.78 7.05 -7.99
C VAL A 33 -5.12 5.75 -7.27
N PHE A 34 -4.25 4.78 -7.43
CA PHE A 34 -4.32 3.52 -6.71
C PHE A 34 -3.07 3.42 -5.84
N LEU A 35 -3.26 3.09 -4.58
CA LEU A 35 -2.14 2.79 -3.70
C LEU A 35 -2.46 1.52 -2.92
N GLY A 36 -1.55 0.56 -2.99
CA GLY A 36 -1.68 -0.70 -2.29
C GLY A 36 -0.49 -0.96 -1.39
N VAL A 37 -0.73 -1.71 -0.34
CA VAL A 37 0.30 -2.23 0.56
C VAL A 37 0.26 -3.73 0.43
N ALA A 38 1.40 -4.34 0.12
CA ALA A 38 1.47 -5.76 -0.15
C ALA A 38 2.61 -6.42 0.63
N GLY A 39 2.42 -7.68 0.94
CA GLY A 39 3.42 -8.47 1.62
C GLY A 39 2.83 -9.82 1.97
N ASP A 40 3.67 -10.70 2.52
CA ASP A 40 3.17 -11.96 3.04
C ASP A 40 2.54 -11.73 4.42
N ASN A 41 1.94 -12.79 4.94
CA ASN A 41 1.26 -12.76 6.22
C ASN A 41 2.16 -12.21 7.32
N ARG A 42 3.38 -12.70 7.40
CA ARG A 42 4.31 -12.32 8.45
C ARG A 42 4.75 -10.86 8.34
N GLU A 43 5.05 -10.42 7.13
CA GLU A 43 5.47 -9.04 6.87
C GLU A 43 4.38 -8.05 7.26
N LEU A 44 3.15 -8.33 6.84
CA LEU A 44 2.05 -7.41 7.13
C LEU A 44 1.64 -7.42 8.59
N LEU A 45 1.74 -8.57 9.28
CA LEU A 45 1.49 -8.61 10.72
C LEU A 45 2.52 -7.78 11.49
N LYS A 46 3.77 -7.81 11.06
CA LYS A 46 4.80 -6.96 11.68
C LYS A 46 4.52 -5.48 11.46
N VAL A 47 4.11 -5.12 10.26
CA VAL A 47 3.75 -3.73 9.95
C VAL A 47 2.55 -3.30 10.79
N ALA A 48 1.53 -4.14 10.87
CA ALA A 48 0.34 -3.84 11.66
C ALA A 48 0.69 -3.66 13.15
N SER A 49 1.51 -4.56 13.68
CA SER A 49 1.93 -4.50 15.08
C SER A 49 2.69 -3.22 15.39
N THR A 50 3.61 -2.86 14.50
CA THR A 50 4.41 -1.65 14.67
C THR A 50 3.54 -0.40 14.62
N PHE A 51 2.63 -0.35 13.66
CA PHE A 51 1.75 0.81 13.50
C PHE A 51 0.78 0.96 14.67
N ALA A 52 0.19 -0.15 15.12
CA ALA A 52 -0.77 -0.15 16.22
C ALA A 52 -0.09 -0.03 17.59
N GLN A 53 1.22 -0.23 17.65
CA GLN A 53 1.98 -0.25 18.90
C GLN A 53 1.49 -1.33 19.86
N GLU A 54 1.11 -2.47 19.29
CA GLU A 54 0.71 -3.63 20.08
C GLU A 54 1.09 -4.90 19.31
N ASP A 55 1.13 -6.02 20.03
CA ASP A 55 1.56 -7.29 19.46
C ASP A 55 0.36 -8.00 18.81
N ILE A 56 0.32 -7.96 17.49
CA ILE A 56 -0.74 -8.59 16.71
C ILE A 56 -0.17 -9.83 16.03
N GLU A 57 -0.65 -11.01 16.41
CA GLU A 57 -0.08 -12.28 15.96
C GLU A 57 -0.89 -12.99 14.89
N GLU A 58 -2.12 -12.54 14.62
CA GLU A 58 -2.99 -13.16 13.64
C GLU A 58 -3.68 -12.10 12.82
N PHE A 59 -4.08 -12.49 11.59
CA PHE A 59 -4.90 -11.61 10.75
C PHE A 59 -6.35 -11.64 11.23
N ASP A 60 -6.57 -10.96 12.33
CA ASP A 60 -7.90 -10.75 12.88
C ASP A 60 -8.34 -9.31 12.57
N GLU A 61 -9.43 -8.90 13.21
CA GLU A 61 -9.98 -7.56 13.04
C GLU A 61 -8.96 -6.46 13.38
N ASP A 62 -8.18 -6.69 14.42
CA ASP A 62 -7.19 -5.70 14.88
C ASP A 62 -6.10 -5.50 13.84
N ALA A 63 -5.67 -6.57 13.17
CA ALA A 63 -4.68 -6.48 12.11
C ALA A 63 -5.22 -5.71 10.90
N TYR A 64 -6.43 -6.04 10.48
CA TYR A 64 -7.05 -5.35 9.35
C TYR A 64 -7.30 -3.88 9.68
N ASP A 65 -7.77 -3.58 10.87
CA ASP A 65 -8.01 -2.19 11.29
C ASP A 65 -6.72 -1.38 11.28
N ALA A 66 -5.65 -1.96 11.80
CA ALA A 66 -4.35 -1.29 11.83
C ALA A 66 -3.83 -1.00 10.42
N LEU A 67 -3.94 -1.98 9.51
CA LEU A 67 -3.48 -1.81 8.14
C LEU A 67 -4.37 -0.83 7.37
N CYS A 68 -5.67 -0.87 7.58
CA CYS A 68 -6.59 0.11 6.97
C CYS A 68 -6.26 1.52 7.43
N GLU A 69 -5.99 1.69 8.72
CA GLU A 69 -5.63 3.01 9.26
C GLU A 69 -4.30 3.49 8.67
N LEU A 70 -3.33 2.60 8.56
CA LEU A 70 -2.05 2.93 7.94
C LEU A 70 -2.25 3.42 6.51
N ILE A 71 -3.04 2.70 5.71
CA ILE A 71 -3.33 3.06 4.33
C ILE A 71 -4.04 4.41 4.27
N ASN A 72 -5.02 4.62 5.15
CA ASN A 72 -5.74 5.91 5.22
C ASN A 72 -4.80 7.06 5.55
N VAL A 73 -3.89 6.86 6.49
CA VAL A 73 -2.93 7.90 6.89
C VAL A 73 -2.01 8.23 5.73
N MET A 74 -1.49 7.21 5.05
CA MET A 74 -0.59 7.40 3.91
C MET A 74 -1.29 8.14 2.77
N ASN A 75 -2.47 7.69 2.40
CA ASN A 75 -3.22 8.29 1.30
C ASN A 75 -3.78 9.65 1.66
N GLY A 76 -4.15 9.85 2.93
CA GLY A 76 -4.57 11.17 3.39
C GLY A 76 -3.47 12.20 3.26
N ALA A 77 -2.25 11.82 3.63
CA ALA A 77 -1.09 12.69 3.46
C ALA A 77 -0.84 12.99 1.98
N TYR A 78 -0.97 11.97 1.12
CA TYR A 78 -0.78 12.15 -0.30
C TYR A 78 -1.87 13.05 -0.91
N ALA A 79 -3.12 12.84 -0.51
CA ALA A 79 -4.23 13.69 -0.97
C ALA A 79 -4.03 15.15 -0.57
N THR A 80 -3.50 15.39 0.63
CA THR A 80 -3.18 16.74 1.09
C THR A 80 -2.13 17.38 0.18
N LYS A 81 -1.10 16.63 -0.18
CA LYS A 81 -0.07 17.11 -1.09
C LYS A 81 -0.64 17.43 -2.47
N LEU A 82 -1.52 16.59 -2.97
CA LEU A 82 -2.19 16.84 -4.24
C LEU A 82 -3.03 18.12 -4.16
N GLY A 83 -3.75 18.33 -3.05
CA GLY A 83 -4.55 19.53 -2.85
C GLY A 83 -3.70 20.80 -2.84
N GLU A 84 -2.47 20.73 -2.33
CA GLU A 84 -1.54 21.85 -2.38
C GLU A 84 -1.15 22.22 -3.82
N ALA A 85 -1.25 21.27 -4.73
CA ALA A 85 -1.00 21.46 -6.15
C ALA A 85 -2.29 21.69 -6.95
N ASP A 86 -3.39 21.98 -6.26
CA ASP A 86 -4.72 22.19 -6.85
C ASP A 86 -5.30 20.95 -7.53
N ILE A 87 -4.90 19.78 -7.08
CA ILE A 87 -5.45 18.49 -7.54
C ILE A 87 -6.32 17.91 -6.44
N GLU A 88 -7.62 17.82 -6.70
CA GLU A 88 -8.58 17.34 -5.71
C GLU A 88 -8.92 15.88 -5.96
N VAL A 89 -8.83 15.07 -4.91
CA VAL A 89 -9.19 13.66 -4.96
C VAL A 89 -10.02 13.28 -3.75
N THR A 90 -10.86 12.26 -3.92
CA THR A 90 -11.66 11.68 -2.84
C THR A 90 -11.16 10.28 -2.56
N LEU A 91 -10.93 9.97 -1.30
CA LEU A 91 -10.50 8.63 -0.89
C LEU A 91 -11.71 7.73 -0.73
N HIS A 92 -11.62 6.53 -1.30
CA HIS A 92 -12.59 5.47 -1.06
C HIS A 92 -12.09 4.57 0.07
N PRO A 93 -12.96 3.77 0.69
CA PRO A 93 -12.53 2.90 1.79
C PRO A 93 -11.47 1.89 1.34
N PRO A 94 -10.50 1.58 2.18
CA PRO A 94 -9.52 0.53 1.87
C PRO A 94 -10.19 -0.85 1.79
N VAL A 95 -9.65 -1.71 0.93
CA VAL A 95 -10.13 -3.08 0.74
C VAL A 95 -8.94 -4.02 0.78
N PHE A 96 -9.10 -5.18 1.41
CA PHE A 96 -8.07 -6.20 1.46
C PHE A 96 -8.43 -7.39 0.60
N TYR A 97 -7.43 -7.92 -0.08
CA TYR A 97 -7.56 -9.11 -0.93
C TYR A 97 -6.51 -10.12 -0.50
N LYS A 98 -6.89 -11.38 -0.47
CA LYS A 98 -5.99 -12.48 -0.13
C LYS A 98 -5.61 -13.21 -1.41
N ASP A 99 -4.32 -13.57 -1.53
CA ASP A 99 -3.81 -14.33 -2.67
C ASP A 99 -4.25 -13.71 -4.00
N THR A 100 -3.91 -12.44 -4.17
CA THR A 100 -4.45 -11.61 -5.24
C THR A 100 -3.36 -11.19 -6.21
N GLU A 101 -3.73 -11.10 -7.48
CA GLU A 101 -2.87 -10.56 -8.52
C GLU A 101 -3.37 -9.17 -8.91
N VAL A 102 -2.43 -8.23 -9.03
CA VAL A 102 -2.71 -6.86 -9.46
C VAL A 102 -2.10 -6.70 -10.85
N THR A 103 -2.90 -6.23 -11.80
CA THR A 103 -2.43 -5.96 -13.16
C THR A 103 -2.81 -4.53 -13.57
N ALA A 104 -1.99 -3.95 -14.44
CA ALA A 104 -2.24 -2.61 -14.96
C ALA A 104 -1.69 -2.51 -16.37
N ASP A 105 -2.47 -1.92 -17.28
CA ASP A 105 -2.13 -1.83 -18.69
C ASP A 105 -0.80 -1.10 -18.92
N THR A 106 -0.63 0.05 -18.29
CA THR A 106 0.57 0.85 -18.45
C THR A 106 1.58 0.65 -17.33
N GLY A 107 1.26 -0.22 -16.40
CA GLY A 107 2.15 -0.56 -15.30
C GLY A 107 1.91 0.26 -14.05
N PHE A 108 2.53 -0.18 -12.99
CA PHE A 108 2.50 0.50 -11.71
C PHE A 108 3.89 0.39 -11.08
N TYR A 109 4.15 1.25 -10.13
CA TYR A 109 5.42 1.22 -9.42
C TYR A 109 5.30 0.33 -8.20
N VAL A 110 6.33 -0.48 -7.98
CA VAL A 110 6.45 -1.28 -6.77
C VAL A 110 7.65 -0.73 -6.01
N VAL A 111 7.39 -0.34 -4.78
CA VAL A 111 8.41 0.26 -3.93
C VAL A 111 8.56 -0.62 -2.71
N THR A 112 9.79 -1.02 -2.43
CA THR A 112 10.08 -1.81 -1.24
C THR A 112 10.42 -0.87 -0.09
N PHE A 113 9.73 -1.04 1.02
CA PHE A 113 10.04 -0.30 2.24
C PHE A 113 10.66 -1.24 3.26
N ASN A 114 11.68 -0.74 3.94
CA ASN A 114 12.34 -1.45 5.02
C ASN A 114 12.39 -0.51 6.22
N ILE A 115 11.60 -0.82 7.23
CA ILE A 115 11.52 -0.02 8.45
C ILE A 115 11.77 -0.95 9.63
N GLU A 116 12.91 -0.78 10.30
CA GLU A 116 13.27 -1.57 11.48
C GLU A 116 13.13 -3.06 11.23
N ASP A 117 13.72 -3.52 10.12
CA ASP A 117 13.68 -4.91 9.67
C ASP A 117 12.32 -5.40 9.22
N ASN A 118 11.33 -4.52 9.16
CA ASN A 118 10.03 -4.81 8.56
C ASN A 118 10.09 -4.46 7.08
N VAL A 119 9.85 -5.44 6.23
CA VAL A 119 9.86 -5.26 4.79
C VAL A 119 8.46 -5.42 4.24
N PHE A 120 8.03 -4.48 3.43
CA PHE A 120 6.75 -4.58 2.74
C PHE A 120 6.81 -3.79 1.44
N LYS A 121 5.83 -4.01 0.58
CA LYS A 121 5.78 -3.36 -0.73
C LYS A 121 4.65 -2.36 -0.77
N ILE A 122 4.90 -1.26 -1.44
CA ILE A 122 3.86 -0.31 -1.81
C ILE A 122 3.71 -0.32 -3.31
N LEU A 123 2.49 -0.47 -3.78
CA LEU A 123 2.15 -0.43 -5.20
C LEU A 123 1.45 0.89 -5.47
N MET A 124 1.87 1.59 -6.51
CA MET A 124 1.32 2.90 -6.83
C MET A 124 1.09 3.05 -8.32
N ALA A 125 -0.09 3.52 -8.68
CA ALA A 125 -0.41 3.84 -10.07
C ALA A 125 -1.31 5.06 -10.11
N ALA A 126 -1.17 5.88 -11.16
CA ALA A 126 -2.01 7.05 -11.38
C ALA A 126 -2.55 7.01 -12.80
N ASP A 127 -3.81 7.42 -12.95
CA ASP A 127 -4.52 7.47 -14.24
C ASP A 127 -4.43 6.14 -14.98
N ASN A 128 -4.62 5.06 -14.24
CA ASN A 128 -4.41 3.71 -14.76
C ASN A 128 -5.56 2.81 -14.36
N LYS A 129 -5.92 1.91 -15.25
CA LYS A 129 -6.91 0.89 -14.91
C LYS A 129 -6.20 -0.24 -14.18
N ILE A 130 -6.55 -0.40 -12.93
CA ILE A 130 -6.02 -1.47 -12.10
C ILE A 130 -7.06 -2.58 -12.00
N GLN A 131 -6.61 -3.81 -12.22
CA GLN A 131 -7.46 -4.98 -12.09
C GLN A 131 -6.91 -5.87 -10.99
N LEU A 132 -7.80 -6.35 -10.16
CA LEU A 132 -7.48 -7.25 -9.06
C LEU A 132 -8.18 -8.57 -9.31
N SER A 133 -7.43 -9.66 -9.26
CA SER A 133 -8.00 -10.99 -9.44
C SER A 133 -7.36 -11.98 -8.47
N ALA A 134 -8.17 -12.88 -8.00
CA ALA A 134 -7.73 -13.92 -7.09
C ALA A 134 -7.01 -15.05 -7.81
#